data_dcd6eb2de41a126a9dab65058a091117
#
_entry.id   dcd6eb2de41a126a9dab65058a091117
#
_cell.length_a   1.000
_cell.length_b   1.000
_cell.length_c   1.000
_cell.angle_alpha   90.00
_cell.angle_beta   90.00
_cell.angle_gamma   90.00
#
_symmetry.space_group_name_H-M   'P 1'
#
loop_
_entity.id
_entity.type
_entity.pdbx_description
1 polymer ?
#
loop_
_entity_poly.entity_id
_entity_poly.type
_entity_poly.pdbx_seq_one_letter_code
_entity_poly.pdbx_strand_id
1 'polypeptide(L)'
;MLKKLAAQTAIYGISSIIARFLNYLLTPYLTRIMTTGEYGVVTDLYALTPFILLLLTMGMETGYFHFAGKAGTSEEKRLIFQTTWGIVILVSLLFFGFTLLFLHPLSVVMDYAGTPSYLLLMGSIITVDAVTALPFAKLREENKASAYVKIRVVTILVNLFFCIVFYSVIPGIRDLQNIFPAEYGAGYYLISNLIASVTAAFMLIPAVRGIRPRIKRKLLQPLFIYSLPLLI
;
A
#
# COMPACT_ATOMS: atom_id res chain seq x y z
N MET A 1 14.35 -28.94 10.64
CA MET A 1 14.50 -27.47 10.53
C MET A 1 14.51 -27.02 9.06
N LEU A 2 15.39 -27.56 8.22
CA LEU A 2 15.51 -27.25 6.78
C LEU A 2 14.21 -27.42 5.97
N LYS A 3 13.45 -28.50 6.16
CA LYS A 3 12.15 -28.73 5.48
C LYS A 3 11.12 -27.64 5.78
N LYS A 4 11.07 -27.13 7.02
CA LYS A 4 10.14 -26.06 7.42
C LYS A 4 10.55 -24.71 6.80
N LEU A 5 11.85 -24.44 6.77
CA LEU A 5 12.42 -23.25 6.13
C LEU A 5 12.18 -23.27 4.61
N ALA A 6 12.46 -24.40 3.95
CA ALA A 6 12.21 -24.58 2.52
C ALA A 6 10.71 -24.43 2.18
N ALA A 7 9.81 -24.99 2.98
CA ALA A 7 8.38 -24.85 2.78
C ALA A 7 7.91 -23.39 2.93
N GLN A 8 8.44 -22.66 3.91
CA GLN A 8 8.12 -21.23 4.09
C GLN A 8 8.66 -20.39 2.92
N THR A 9 9.89 -20.61 2.51
CA THR A 9 10.50 -19.93 1.35
C THR A 9 9.71 -20.22 0.06
N ALA A 10 9.27 -21.46 -0.14
CA ALA A 10 8.43 -21.83 -1.27
C ALA A 10 7.06 -21.12 -1.23
N ILE A 11 6.42 -21.05 -0.06
CA ILE A 11 5.14 -20.33 0.10
C ILE A 11 5.31 -18.83 -0.23
N TYR A 12 6.36 -18.17 0.27
CA TYR A 12 6.64 -16.76 -0.08
C TYR A 12 6.97 -16.58 -1.56
N GLY A 13 7.77 -17.48 -2.15
CA GLY A 13 8.14 -17.44 -3.57
C GLY A 13 6.93 -17.61 -4.48
N ILE A 14 6.15 -18.69 -4.28
CA ILE A 14 4.95 -18.97 -5.07
C ILE A 14 3.92 -17.85 -4.95
N SER A 15 3.68 -17.34 -3.73
CA SER A 15 2.73 -16.25 -3.55
C SER A 15 3.17 -14.94 -4.20
N SER A 16 4.46 -14.64 -4.20
CA SER A 16 5.00 -13.48 -4.93
C SER A 16 4.79 -13.63 -6.44
N ILE A 17 4.96 -14.85 -6.97
CA ILE A 17 4.71 -15.15 -8.38
C ILE A 17 3.23 -15.04 -8.72
N ILE A 18 2.34 -15.59 -7.88
CA ILE A 18 0.89 -15.49 -8.06
C ILE A 18 0.44 -14.02 -8.03
N ALA A 19 0.94 -13.22 -7.07
CA ALA A 19 0.63 -11.82 -6.98
C ALA A 19 1.05 -11.03 -8.23
N ARG A 20 2.25 -11.29 -8.75
CA ARG A 20 2.73 -10.68 -10.00
C ARG A 20 1.92 -11.12 -11.20
N PHE A 21 1.57 -12.40 -11.28
CA PHE A 21 0.76 -12.96 -12.36
C PHE A 21 -0.66 -12.35 -12.38
N LEU A 22 -1.31 -12.23 -11.23
CA LEU A 22 -2.63 -11.60 -11.13
C LEU A 22 -2.58 -10.12 -11.53
N ASN A 23 -1.56 -9.38 -11.10
CA ASN A 23 -1.36 -8.01 -11.55
C ASN A 23 -1.06 -7.91 -13.06
N TYR A 24 -0.30 -8.90 -13.59
CA TYR A 24 -0.05 -8.96 -15.04
C TYR A 24 -1.34 -9.21 -15.84
N LEU A 25 -2.27 -10.04 -15.31
CA LEU A 25 -3.58 -10.25 -15.94
C LEU A 25 -4.45 -8.99 -15.96
N LEU A 26 -4.28 -8.08 -15.00
CA LEU A 26 -5.01 -6.82 -14.94
C LEU A 26 -4.59 -5.87 -16.09
N THR A 27 -3.32 -5.87 -16.48
CA THR A 27 -2.79 -5.00 -17.54
C THR A 27 -3.52 -5.17 -18.88
N PRO A 28 -3.60 -6.38 -19.50
CA PRO A 28 -4.32 -6.56 -20.76
C PRO A 28 -5.82 -6.30 -20.65
N TYR A 29 -6.42 -6.47 -19.47
CA TYR A 29 -7.81 -6.09 -19.24
C TYR A 29 -7.96 -4.58 -19.29
N LEU A 30 -7.15 -3.83 -18.53
CA LEU A 30 -7.22 -2.37 -18.48
C LEU A 30 -6.92 -1.73 -19.85
N THR A 31 -5.92 -2.22 -20.56
CA THR A 31 -5.56 -1.68 -21.90
C THR A 31 -6.62 -1.92 -22.96
N ARG A 32 -7.57 -2.85 -22.74
CA ARG A 32 -8.72 -3.07 -23.64
C ARG A 32 -9.91 -2.18 -23.33
N ILE A 33 -10.10 -1.78 -22.08
CA ILE A 33 -11.29 -1.06 -21.63
C ILE A 33 -11.04 0.42 -21.41
N MET A 34 -9.80 0.81 -21.09
CA MET A 34 -9.40 2.19 -20.92
C MET A 34 -8.95 2.80 -22.24
N THR A 35 -9.22 4.09 -22.43
CA THR A 35 -8.58 4.87 -23.47
C THR A 35 -7.08 5.02 -23.20
N THR A 36 -6.30 5.33 -24.25
CA THR A 36 -4.85 5.55 -24.09
C THR A 36 -4.55 6.68 -23.09
N GLY A 37 -5.40 7.73 -23.08
CA GLY A 37 -5.25 8.84 -22.13
C GLY A 37 -5.50 8.41 -20.68
N GLU A 38 -6.57 7.67 -20.42
CA GLU A 38 -6.88 7.17 -19.06
C GLU A 38 -5.81 6.23 -18.55
N TYR A 39 -5.32 5.31 -19.39
CA TYR A 39 -4.21 4.43 -19.01
C TYR A 39 -2.92 5.21 -18.79
N GLY A 40 -2.68 6.28 -19.55
CA GLY A 40 -1.58 7.22 -19.35
C GLY A 40 -1.63 7.88 -17.99
N VAL A 41 -2.79 8.38 -17.56
CA VAL A 41 -3.02 8.98 -16.22
C VAL A 41 -2.68 7.98 -15.12
N VAL A 42 -3.17 6.74 -15.23
CA VAL A 42 -2.85 5.69 -14.24
C VAL A 42 -1.35 5.45 -14.16
N THR A 43 -0.68 5.31 -15.30
CA THR A 43 0.75 5.02 -15.36
C THR A 43 1.58 6.17 -14.77
N ASP A 44 1.22 7.41 -15.08
CA ASP A 44 1.88 8.63 -14.58
C ASP A 44 1.80 8.73 -13.05
N LEU A 45 0.60 8.62 -12.48
CA LEU A 45 0.39 8.66 -11.04
C LEU A 45 1.13 7.53 -10.30
N TYR A 46 1.11 6.31 -10.87
CA TYR A 46 1.80 5.18 -10.26
C TYR A 46 3.31 5.21 -10.42
N ALA A 47 3.85 5.95 -11.39
CA ALA A 47 5.30 6.13 -11.55
C ALA A 47 5.93 6.82 -10.32
N LEU A 48 5.21 7.74 -9.67
CA LEU A 48 5.68 8.45 -8.48
C LEU A 48 5.51 7.65 -7.18
N THR A 49 4.61 6.67 -7.18
CA THR A 49 4.24 5.91 -5.97
C THR A 49 5.41 5.25 -5.25
N PRO A 50 6.33 4.52 -5.93
CA PRO A 50 7.46 3.87 -5.25
C PRO A 50 8.37 4.87 -4.53
N PHE A 51 8.62 6.02 -5.15
CA PHE A 51 9.46 7.08 -4.56
C PHE A 51 8.81 7.67 -3.30
N ILE A 52 7.51 7.98 -3.38
CA ILE A 52 6.80 8.55 -2.24
C ILE A 52 6.70 7.51 -1.11
N LEU A 53 6.37 6.25 -1.42
CA LEU A 53 6.34 5.16 -0.42
C LEU A 53 7.70 4.97 0.26
N LEU A 54 8.79 5.02 -0.50
CA LEU A 54 10.14 4.94 0.04
C LEU A 54 10.41 6.09 1.02
N LEU A 55 10.03 7.31 0.67
CA LEU A 55 10.17 8.49 1.54
C LEU A 55 9.31 8.37 2.80
N LEU A 56 8.05 7.93 2.69
CA LEU A 56 7.15 7.80 3.84
C LEU A 56 7.58 6.68 4.80
N THR A 57 8.06 5.59 4.27
CA THR A 57 8.55 4.47 5.09
C THR A 57 9.96 4.68 5.63
N MET A 58 10.75 5.58 5.01
CA MET A 58 12.12 5.94 5.44
C MET A 58 13.00 4.72 5.73
N GLY A 59 12.84 3.63 4.98
CA GLY A 59 13.57 2.38 5.22
C GLY A 59 13.24 1.68 6.54
N MET A 60 12.17 2.10 7.26
CA MET A 60 11.81 1.57 8.58
C MET A 60 11.47 0.08 8.57
N GLU A 61 11.07 -0.49 7.42
CA GLU A 61 10.91 -1.94 7.31
C GLU A 61 12.23 -2.68 7.56
N THR A 62 13.29 -2.24 6.89
CA THR A 62 14.63 -2.85 7.03
C THR A 62 15.20 -2.59 8.43
N GLY A 63 15.01 -1.36 8.96
CA GLY A 63 15.35 -1.04 10.33
C GLY A 63 14.62 -1.95 11.33
N TYR A 64 13.33 -2.16 11.14
CA TYR A 64 12.55 -3.08 11.98
C TYR A 64 13.12 -4.50 11.97
N PHE A 65 13.39 -5.08 10.79
CA PHE A 65 13.99 -6.42 10.69
C PHE A 65 15.35 -6.51 11.40
N HIS A 66 16.20 -5.51 11.18
CA HIS A 66 17.54 -5.51 11.78
C HIS A 66 17.49 -5.47 13.31
N PHE A 67 16.74 -4.53 13.89
CA PHE A 67 16.66 -4.38 15.34
C PHE A 67 15.80 -5.45 16.01
N ALA A 68 14.70 -5.88 15.39
CA ALA A 68 13.87 -6.97 15.91
C ALA A 68 14.60 -8.31 15.89
N GLY A 69 15.47 -8.55 14.89
CA GLY A 69 16.30 -9.74 14.83
C GLY A 69 17.38 -9.81 15.92
N LYS A 70 17.80 -8.66 16.45
CA LYS A 70 18.80 -8.54 17.54
C LYS A 70 18.17 -8.46 18.92
N ALA A 71 16.87 -8.23 19.02
CA ALA A 71 16.18 -8.08 20.28
C ALA A 71 16.18 -9.41 21.09
N GLY A 72 16.57 -9.32 22.36
CA GLY A 72 16.64 -10.48 23.27
C GLY A 72 15.30 -10.91 23.81
N THR A 73 14.29 -10.00 23.83
CA THR A 73 12.98 -10.25 24.41
C THR A 73 11.84 -9.88 23.46
N SER A 74 10.69 -10.53 23.67
CA SER A 74 9.47 -10.21 22.91
C SER A 74 8.96 -8.78 23.18
N GLU A 75 9.26 -8.24 24.36
CA GLU A 75 8.90 -6.88 24.71
C GLU A 75 9.74 -5.86 23.95
N GLU A 76 11.05 -6.10 23.81
CA GLU A 76 11.93 -5.26 22.97
C GLU A 76 11.47 -5.26 21.51
N LYS A 77 11.16 -6.42 20.93
CA LYS A 77 10.61 -6.52 19.58
C LYS A 77 9.34 -5.69 19.42
N ARG A 78 8.44 -5.80 20.41
CA ARG A 78 7.20 -5.02 20.45
C ARG A 78 7.47 -3.51 20.47
N LEU A 79 8.42 -3.05 21.28
CA LEU A 79 8.78 -1.64 21.39
C LEU A 79 9.41 -1.10 20.11
N ILE A 80 10.25 -1.90 19.44
CA ILE A 80 10.84 -1.55 18.14
C ILE A 80 9.72 -1.41 17.11
N PHE A 81 8.80 -2.39 17.02
CA PHE A 81 7.65 -2.32 16.12
C PHE A 81 6.77 -1.10 16.40
N GLN A 82 6.42 -0.82 17.66
CA GLN A 82 5.61 0.34 18.04
C GLN A 82 6.24 1.65 17.61
N THR A 83 7.58 1.75 17.73
CA THR A 83 8.33 2.97 17.40
C THR A 83 8.41 3.16 15.88
N THR A 84 8.82 2.14 15.13
CA THR A 84 8.92 2.20 13.67
C THR A 84 7.56 2.46 13.03
N TRP A 85 6.52 1.73 13.47
CA TRP A 85 5.16 1.91 12.96
C TRP A 85 4.59 3.28 13.33
N GLY A 86 4.84 3.77 14.55
CA GLY A 86 4.42 5.09 15.00
C GLY A 86 5.03 6.23 14.16
N ILE A 87 6.31 6.10 13.77
CA ILE A 87 6.99 7.06 12.88
C ILE A 87 6.32 7.06 11.50
N VAL A 88 6.12 5.88 10.90
CA VAL A 88 5.52 5.76 9.56
C VAL A 88 4.09 6.31 9.56
N ILE A 89 3.27 6.00 10.58
CA ILE A 89 1.93 6.57 10.71
C ILE A 89 1.99 8.10 10.76
N LEU A 90 2.85 8.65 11.62
CA LEU A 90 2.97 10.12 11.76
C LEU A 90 3.34 10.78 10.43
N VAL A 91 4.37 10.27 9.75
CA VAL A 91 4.83 10.84 8.47
C VAL A 91 3.79 10.66 7.37
N SER A 92 3.10 9.51 7.33
CA SER A 92 2.01 9.27 6.36
C SER A 92 0.81 10.19 6.59
N LEU A 93 0.45 10.47 7.85
CA LEU A 93 -0.62 11.42 8.16
C LEU A 93 -0.24 12.86 7.82
N LEU A 94 1.03 13.25 8.05
CA LEU A 94 1.54 14.55 7.63
C LEU A 94 1.52 14.69 6.11
N PHE A 95 1.92 13.66 5.38
CA PHE A 95 1.83 13.61 3.92
C PHE A 95 0.39 13.74 3.43
N PHE A 96 -0.54 13.00 4.03
CA PHE A 96 -1.96 13.10 3.68
C PHE A 96 -2.52 14.49 3.98
N GLY A 97 -2.20 15.06 5.14
CA GLY A 97 -2.57 16.43 5.50
C GLY A 97 -1.99 17.46 4.51
N PHE A 98 -0.73 17.28 4.10
CA PHE A 98 -0.12 18.10 3.05
C PHE A 98 -0.87 17.97 1.72
N THR A 99 -1.18 16.74 1.29
CA THR A 99 -1.95 16.49 0.06
C THR A 99 -3.32 17.18 0.11
N LEU A 100 -4.03 17.15 1.24
CA LEU A 100 -5.32 17.83 1.41
C LEU A 100 -5.18 19.36 1.35
N LEU A 101 -4.22 19.92 2.07
CA LEU A 101 -4.02 21.37 2.15
C LEU A 101 -3.58 21.97 0.81
N PHE A 102 -2.76 21.25 0.07
CA PHE A 102 -2.19 21.71 -1.21
C PHE A 102 -2.82 21.00 -2.42
N LEU A 103 -4.03 20.43 -2.28
CA LEU A 103 -4.66 19.65 -3.36
C LEU A 103 -4.81 20.46 -4.65
N HIS A 104 -5.31 21.70 -4.55
CA HIS A 104 -5.50 22.55 -5.72
C HIS A 104 -4.18 22.99 -6.36
N PRO A 105 -3.18 23.58 -5.67
CA PRO A 105 -1.90 23.90 -6.30
C PRO A 105 -1.16 22.66 -6.85
N LEU A 106 -1.21 21.52 -6.15
CA LEU A 106 -0.63 20.27 -6.66
C LEU A 106 -1.32 19.82 -7.96
N SER A 107 -2.66 19.91 -8.04
CA SER A 107 -3.39 19.52 -9.24
C SER A 107 -3.05 20.41 -10.43
N VAL A 108 -2.79 21.69 -10.22
CA VAL A 108 -2.35 22.60 -11.28
C VAL A 108 -0.92 22.26 -11.74
N VAL A 109 0.01 22.06 -10.80
CA VAL A 109 1.43 21.76 -11.14
C VAL A 109 1.58 20.42 -11.86
N MET A 110 0.74 19.44 -11.50
CA MET A 110 0.78 18.10 -12.09
C MET A 110 -0.14 17.94 -13.31
N ASP A 111 -0.76 19.02 -13.78
CA ASP A 111 -1.69 19.04 -14.92
C ASP A 111 -2.99 18.21 -14.72
N TYR A 112 -3.42 18.12 -13.45
CA TYR A 112 -4.69 17.48 -13.03
C TYR A 112 -5.71 18.49 -12.51
N ALA A 113 -5.63 19.77 -12.93
CA ALA A 113 -6.55 20.81 -12.47
C ALA A 113 -8.04 20.49 -12.73
N GLY A 114 -8.34 19.76 -13.82
CA GLY A 114 -9.69 19.30 -14.15
C GLY A 114 -10.17 18.11 -13.31
N THR A 115 -9.27 17.36 -12.69
CA THR A 115 -9.57 16.14 -11.92
C THR A 115 -8.73 16.04 -10.64
N PRO A 116 -8.83 17.02 -9.71
CA PRO A 116 -8.03 17.02 -8.48
C PRO A 116 -8.33 15.80 -7.59
N SER A 117 -9.50 15.19 -7.75
CA SER A 117 -9.87 13.94 -7.06
C SER A 117 -8.89 12.78 -7.30
N TYR A 118 -8.22 12.74 -8.46
CA TYR A 118 -7.21 11.71 -8.75
C TYR A 118 -6.02 11.80 -7.81
N LEU A 119 -5.54 13.01 -7.53
CA LEU A 119 -4.44 13.22 -6.58
C LEU A 119 -4.87 12.91 -5.15
N LEU A 120 -6.10 13.23 -4.78
CA LEU A 120 -6.64 12.90 -3.47
C LEU A 120 -6.74 11.38 -3.27
N LEU A 121 -7.27 10.66 -4.27
CA LEU A 121 -7.35 9.20 -4.26
C LEU A 121 -5.96 8.58 -4.17
N MET A 122 -5.02 9.07 -4.99
CA MET A 122 -3.64 8.57 -5.01
C MET A 122 -2.92 8.84 -3.68
N GLY A 123 -3.04 10.04 -3.11
CA GLY A 123 -2.51 10.38 -1.79
C GLY A 123 -3.09 9.49 -0.69
N SER A 124 -4.39 9.17 -0.78
CA SER A 124 -5.06 8.25 0.14
C SER A 124 -4.50 6.82 0.03
N ILE A 125 -4.34 6.30 -1.20
CA ILE A 125 -3.75 4.98 -1.47
C ILE A 125 -2.35 4.90 -0.88
N ILE A 126 -1.48 5.85 -1.22
CA ILE A 126 -0.09 5.89 -0.76
C ILE A 126 -0.02 5.95 0.77
N THR A 127 -0.89 6.73 1.41
CA THR A 127 -0.97 6.83 2.87
C THR A 127 -1.33 5.50 3.51
N VAL A 128 -2.38 4.82 3.02
CA VAL A 128 -2.80 3.52 3.53
C VAL A 128 -1.72 2.46 3.30
N ASP A 129 -1.11 2.43 2.12
CA ASP A 129 -0.06 1.49 1.76
C ASP A 129 1.19 1.69 2.63
N ALA A 130 1.61 2.92 2.89
CA ALA A 130 2.72 3.22 3.79
C ALA A 130 2.43 2.74 5.23
N VAL A 131 1.25 3.03 5.77
CA VAL A 131 0.84 2.60 7.13
C VAL A 131 0.79 1.07 7.25
N THR A 132 0.40 0.36 6.19
CA THR A 132 0.31 -1.10 6.18
C THR A 132 1.65 -1.80 5.94
N ALA A 133 2.68 -1.10 5.47
CA ALA A 133 4.01 -1.66 5.19
C ALA A 133 4.62 -2.36 6.42
N LEU A 134 4.61 -1.70 7.58
CA LEU A 134 5.15 -2.26 8.83
C LEU A 134 4.35 -3.47 9.37
N PRO A 135 3.01 -3.47 9.41
CA PRO A 135 2.21 -4.66 9.71
C PRO A 135 2.52 -5.85 8.79
N PHE A 136 2.72 -5.62 7.48
CA PHE A 136 3.19 -6.67 6.57
C PHE A 136 4.62 -7.15 6.92
N ALA A 137 5.53 -6.24 7.26
CA ALA A 137 6.87 -6.59 7.71
C ALA A 137 6.83 -7.45 8.99
N LYS A 138 5.94 -7.11 9.94
CA LYS A 138 5.73 -7.87 11.17
C LYS A 138 5.25 -9.30 10.89
N LEU A 139 4.31 -9.50 9.97
CA LEU A 139 3.88 -10.85 9.57
C LEU A 139 5.04 -11.69 9.01
N ARG A 140 5.96 -11.05 8.27
CA ARG A 140 7.17 -11.70 7.74
C ARG A 140 8.15 -12.05 8.86
N GLU A 141 8.39 -11.13 9.80
CA GLU A 141 9.27 -11.35 10.97
C GLU A 141 8.75 -12.49 11.85
N GLU A 142 7.44 -12.55 12.08
CA GLU A 142 6.79 -13.62 12.84
C GLU A 142 6.63 -14.95 12.07
N ASN A 143 7.18 -15.05 10.85
CA ASN A 143 7.04 -16.22 9.98
C ASN A 143 5.59 -16.62 9.68
N LYS A 144 4.66 -15.66 9.65
CA LYS A 144 3.24 -15.86 9.31
C LYS A 144 2.99 -15.76 7.81
N ALA A 145 3.72 -16.58 7.03
CA ALA A 145 3.68 -16.56 5.57
C ALA A 145 2.26 -16.72 5.02
N SER A 146 1.48 -17.67 5.54
CA SER A 146 0.11 -17.92 5.07
C SER A 146 -0.81 -16.72 5.25
N ALA A 147 -0.71 -16.00 6.38
CA ALA A 147 -1.49 -14.79 6.61
C ALA A 147 -1.08 -13.66 5.63
N TYR A 148 0.22 -13.45 5.45
CA TYR A 148 0.76 -12.49 4.48
C TYR A 148 0.21 -12.73 3.08
N VAL A 149 0.33 -13.99 2.59
CA VAL A 149 -0.13 -14.41 1.26
C VAL A 149 -1.63 -14.22 1.11
N LYS A 150 -2.41 -14.71 2.09
CA LYS A 150 -3.87 -14.60 2.07
C LYS A 150 -4.31 -13.14 1.91
N ILE A 151 -3.71 -12.22 2.68
CA ILE A 151 -4.04 -10.79 2.60
C ILE A 151 -3.69 -10.24 1.22
N ARG A 152 -2.48 -10.53 0.70
CA ARG A 152 -2.06 -10.06 -0.63
C ARG A 152 -2.98 -10.57 -1.75
N VAL A 153 -3.31 -11.85 -1.74
CA VAL A 153 -4.20 -12.43 -2.75
C VAL A 153 -5.59 -11.82 -2.68
N VAL A 154 -6.17 -11.71 -1.48
CA VAL A 154 -7.50 -11.08 -1.30
C VAL A 154 -7.47 -9.63 -1.79
N THR A 155 -6.43 -8.86 -1.47
CA THR A 155 -6.30 -7.47 -1.92
C THR A 155 -6.33 -7.36 -3.44
N ILE A 156 -5.58 -8.23 -4.14
CA ILE A 156 -5.55 -8.23 -5.61
C ILE A 156 -6.91 -8.64 -6.19
N LEU A 157 -7.55 -9.66 -5.62
CA LEU A 157 -8.87 -10.10 -6.06
C LEU A 157 -9.94 -9.03 -5.85
N VAL A 158 -9.89 -8.28 -4.74
CA VAL A 158 -10.77 -7.14 -4.46
C VAL A 158 -10.55 -6.04 -5.50
N ASN A 159 -9.29 -5.68 -5.79
CA ASN A 159 -9.00 -4.69 -6.83
C ASN A 159 -9.56 -5.13 -8.19
N LEU A 160 -9.27 -6.36 -8.62
CA LEU A 160 -9.77 -6.92 -9.88
C LEU A 160 -11.30 -6.93 -9.93
N PHE A 161 -11.94 -7.36 -8.85
CA PHE A 161 -13.40 -7.39 -8.74
C PHE A 161 -14.00 -5.99 -8.95
N PHE A 162 -13.52 -4.98 -8.24
CA PHE A 162 -14.04 -3.62 -8.40
C PHE A 162 -13.68 -3.00 -9.75
N CYS A 163 -12.53 -3.32 -10.34
CA CYS A 163 -12.24 -2.94 -11.72
C CYS A 163 -13.27 -3.51 -12.69
N ILE A 164 -13.61 -4.79 -12.58
CA ILE A 164 -14.64 -5.43 -13.44
C ILE A 164 -16.01 -4.77 -13.19
N VAL A 165 -16.38 -4.52 -11.94
CA VAL A 165 -17.65 -3.87 -11.59
C VAL A 165 -17.74 -2.49 -12.23
N PHE A 166 -16.75 -1.63 -12.04
CA PHE A 166 -16.80 -0.25 -12.53
C PHE A 166 -16.72 -0.14 -14.05
N TYR A 167 -15.89 -0.97 -14.70
CA TYR A 167 -15.67 -0.85 -16.14
C TYR A 167 -16.54 -1.75 -17.02
N SER A 168 -17.07 -2.85 -16.48
CA SER A 168 -17.85 -3.82 -17.30
C SER A 168 -19.30 -3.97 -16.84
N VAL A 169 -19.57 -3.91 -15.52
CA VAL A 169 -20.93 -4.15 -15.01
C VAL A 169 -21.75 -2.86 -14.97
N ILE A 170 -21.21 -1.80 -14.37
CA ILE A 170 -21.93 -0.51 -14.20
C ILE A 170 -22.33 0.11 -15.54
N PRO A 171 -21.49 0.14 -16.59
CA PRO A 171 -21.91 0.66 -17.89
C PRO A 171 -23.05 -0.10 -18.55
N GLY A 172 -23.32 -1.34 -18.15
CA GLY A 172 -24.45 -2.14 -18.62
C GLY A 172 -25.79 -1.79 -17.93
N ILE A 173 -25.78 -1.03 -16.83
CA ILE A 173 -26.96 -0.72 -16.01
C ILE A 173 -27.28 0.77 -16.11
N ARG A 174 -28.36 1.12 -16.85
CA ARG A 174 -28.73 2.52 -17.12
C ARG A 174 -28.92 3.38 -15.86
N ASP A 175 -29.51 2.83 -14.82
CA ASP A 175 -29.80 3.57 -13.58
C ASP A 175 -28.51 3.94 -12.82
N LEU A 176 -27.46 3.14 -12.96
CA LEU A 176 -26.17 3.40 -12.32
C LEU A 176 -25.28 4.37 -13.10
N GLN A 177 -25.51 4.55 -14.41
CA GLN A 177 -24.72 5.49 -15.22
C GLN A 177 -24.85 6.95 -14.75
N ASN A 178 -26.01 7.32 -14.18
CA ASN A 178 -26.20 8.65 -13.62
C ASN A 178 -25.41 8.90 -12.33
N ILE A 179 -25.12 7.82 -11.57
CA ILE A 179 -24.37 7.89 -10.30
C ILE A 179 -22.87 7.72 -10.58
N PHE A 180 -22.54 6.90 -11.58
CA PHE A 180 -21.17 6.56 -11.97
C PHE A 180 -20.92 6.95 -13.44
N PRO A 181 -20.68 8.24 -13.73
CA PRO A 181 -20.49 8.71 -15.09
C PRO A 181 -19.23 8.10 -15.72
N ALA A 182 -19.33 7.63 -16.96
CA ALA A 182 -18.23 7.02 -17.70
C ALA A 182 -17.00 7.97 -17.82
N GLU A 183 -17.25 9.28 -17.80
CA GLU A 183 -16.24 10.34 -17.89
C GLU A 183 -15.23 10.35 -16.72
N TYR A 184 -15.55 9.68 -15.58
CA TYR A 184 -14.63 9.60 -14.46
C TYR A 184 -13.41 8.71 -14.77
N GLY A 185 -13.47 7.87 -15.81
CA GLY A 185 -12.34 7.20 -16.44
C GLY A 185 -11.37 6.55 -15.47
N ALA A 186 -10.10 7.03 -15.45
CA ALA A 186 -9.03 6.52 -14.58
C ALA A 186 -9.36 6.54 -13.08
N GLY A 187 -10.29 7.42 -12.65
CA GLY A 187 -10.72 7.50 -11.25
C GLY A 187 -11.30 6.22 -10.70
N TYR A 188 -11.99 5.43 -11.52
CA TYR A 188 -12.54 4.14 -11.09
C TYR A 188 -11.46 3.11 -10.77
N TYR A 189 -10.34 3.15 -11.48
CA TYR A 189 -9.18 2.33 -11.14
C TYR A 189 -8.58 2.73 -9.79
N LEU A 190 -8.45 4.04 -9.56
CA LEU A 190 -7.95 4.56 -8.28
C LEU A 190 -8.89 4.20 -7.12
N ILE A 191 -10.21 4.31 -7.30
CA ILE A 191 -11.19 3.87 -6.29
C ILE A 191 -11.06 2.37 -6.01
N SER A 192 -10.98 1.53 -7.05
CA SER A 192 -10.80 0.08 -6.92
C SER A 192 -9.55 -0.26 -6.11
N ASN A 193 -8.46 0.44 -6.38
CA ASN A 193 -7.20 0.25 -5.66
C ASN A 193 -7.28 0.75 -4.21
N LEU A 194 -7.91 1.90 -3.97
CA LEU A 194 -8.13 2.40 -2.60
C LEU A 194 -8.95 1.41 -1.76
N ILE A 195 -10.03 0.86 -2.33
CA ILE A 195 -10.84 -0.17 -1.66
C ILE A 195 -9.98 -1.39 -1.32
N ALA A 196 -9.12 -1.81 -2.25
CA ALA A 196 -8.21 -2.93 -2.04
C ALA A 196 -7.18 -2.64 -0.93
N SER A 197 -6.55 -1.46 -0.92
CA SER A 197 -5.60 -1.04 0.13
C SER A 197 -6.28 -0.93 1.50
N VAL A 198 -7.49 -0.38 1.57
CA VAL A 198 -8.29 -0.32 2.80
C VAL A 198 -8.66 -1.74 3.27
N THR A 199 -9.01 -2.65 2.36
CA THR A 199 -9.27 -4.06 2.69
C THR A 199 -8.03 -4.72 3.29
N ALA A 200 -6.84 -4.48 2.73
CA ALA A 200 -5.59 -4.96 3.30
C ALA A 200 -5.36 -4.42 4.72
N ALA A 201 -5.60 -3.13 4.95
CA ALA A 201 -5.49 -2.50 6.26
C ALA A 201 -6.43 -3.17 7.29
N PHE A 202 -7.69 -3.42 6.93
CA PHE A 202 -8.64 -4.13 7.80
C PHE A 202 -8.19 -5.56 8.10
N MET A 203 -7.71 -6.30 7.10
CA MET A 203 -7.21 -7.67 7.29
C MET A 203 -5.94 -7.73 8.13
N LEU A 204 -5.19 -6.63 8.25
CA LEU A 204 -3.99 -6.53 9.09
C LEU A 204 -4.30 -6.17 10.55
N ILE A 205 -5.53 -5.75 10.89
CA ILE A 205 -5.91 -5.40 12.27
C ILE A 205 -5.55 -6.52 13.27
N PRO A 206 -5.79 -7.82 13.01
CA PRO A 206 -5.41 -8.87 13.92
C PRO A 206 -3.89 -8.95 14.21
N ALA A 207 -3.05 -8.59 13.23
CA ALA A 207 -1.60 -8.60 13.36
C ALA A 207 -1.07 -7.49 14.29
N VAL A 208 -1.83 -6.41 14.43
CA VAL A 208 -1.46 -5.24 15.26
C VAL A 208 -2.36 -5.07 16.48
N ARG A 209 -3.28 -6.01 16.71
CA ARG A 209 -4.24 -5.96 17.83
C ARG A 209 -3.51 -5.87 19.17
N GLY A 210 -3.91 -4.90 20.01
CA GLY A 210 -3.28 -4.64 21.30
C GLY A 210 -1.92 -3.94 21.22
N ILE A 211 -1.47 -3.55 20.04
CA ILE A 211 -0.26 -2.76 19.84
C ILE A 211 -0.67 -1.31 19.57
N ARG A 212 -0.25 -0.40 20.44
CA ARG A 212 -0.46 1.04 20.21
C ARG A 212 0.81 1.66 19.66
N PRO A 213 0.75 2.41 18.56
CA PRO A 213 1.91 3.13 18.03
C PRO A 213 2.43 4.07 19.13
N ARG A 214 3.73 3.99 19.40
CA ARG A 214 4.36 4.79 20.45
C ARG A 214 5.81 5.06 20.07
N ILE A 215 6.16 6.33 19.94
CA ILE A 215 7.50 6.74 19.55
C ILE A 215 8.38 6.83 20.80
N LYS A 216 9.37 5.94 20.92
CA LYS A 216 10.39 5.99 21.98
C LYS A 216 11.63 6.73 21.49
N ARG A 217 11.92 7.89 22.08
CA ARG A 217 13.06 8.76 21.70
C ARG A 217 14.40 8.02 21.68
N LYS A 218 14.64 7.11 22.61
CA LYS A 218 15.89 6.31 22.70
C LYS A 218 16.13 5.41 21.47
N LEU A 219 15.06 5.00 20.76
CA LEU A 219 15.15 4.16 19.58
C LEU A 219 15.20 4.98 18.28
N LEU A 220 14.86 6.28 18.31
CA LEU A 220 14.82 7.12 17.11
C LEU A 220 16.19 7.22 16.43
N GLN A 221 17.19 7.66 17.19
CA GLN A 221 18.52 7.89 16.63
C GLN A 221 19.12 6.64 15.98
N PRO A 222 19.20 5.47 16.65
CA PRO A 222 19.76 4.27 16.01
C PRO A 222 18.94 3.79 14.81
N LEU A 223 17.60 3.91 14.87
CA LEU A 223 16.72 3.55 13.74
C LEU A 223 16.98 4.44 12.53
N PHE A 224 17.04 5.76 12.71
CA PHE A 224 17.28 6.69 11.61
C PHE A 224 18.70 6.54 11.03
N ILE A 225 19.72 6.43 11.87
CA ILE A 225 21.11 6.23 11.41
C ILE A 225 21.22 4.97 10.55
N TYR A 226 20.50 3.90 10.91
CA TYR A 226 20.53 2.65 10.15
C TYR A 226 19.64 2.70 8.90
N SER A 227 18.45 3.29 8.98
CA SER A 227 17.45 3.21 7.92
C SER A 227 17.64 4.25 6.81
N LEU A 228 18.07 5.49 7.15
CA LEU A 228 18.22 6.56 6.16
C LEU A 228 19.29 6.27 5.08
N PRO A 229 20.48 5.72 5.37
CA PRO A 229 21.44 5.38 4.33
C PRO A 229 20.94 4.33 3.33
N LEU A 230 19.90 3.57 3.68
CA LEU A 230 19.31 2.56 2.80
C LEU A 230 18.32 3.15 1.79
N LEU A 231 18.06 4.47 1.84
CA LEU A 231 17.25 5.20 0.86
C LEU A 231 18.06 5.64 -0.37
N ILE A 232 19.40 5.58 -0.27
CA ILE A 232 20.35 5.95 -1.30
C ILE A 232 20.84 4.69 -2.03
#